data_ddde03f29359d8427f1ab8667d6ff578
#
_entry.id   ddde03f29359d8427f1ab8667d6ff578
#
_cell.length_a   1.000
_cell.length_b   1.000
_cell.length_c   1.000
_cell.angle_alpha   90.00
_cell.angle_beta   90.00
_cell.angle_gamma   90.00
#
_symmetry.space_group_name_H-M   'P 1'
#
loop_
_entity.id
_entity.type
_entity.pdbx_description
1 polymer ?
#
loop_
_entity_poly.entity_id
_entity_poly.type
_entity_poly.pdbx_seq_one_letter_code
_entity_poly.pdbx_strand_id
1 'polypeptide(L)'
;MKINKNYYTYNYFKSIINAALENNWEFLSFNEYLDSKNKTKVCILRHDIDQDLNAALKMSKIEKSMGIKANYFFMIRSGDYNLLQLESKNILRSIQKNNHHIGLHFHFDKKLNIKQINNQLELEYKFFKDEFSLENTFVSLHQPL
;
A
#
# COMPACT_ATOMS: atom_id res chain seq x y z
N MET A 1 11.79 -28.74 -1.66
CA MET A 1 11.44 -27.89 -2.82
C MET A 1 12.50 -26.80 -2.92
N LYS A 2 13.32 -26.77 -3.99
CA LYS A 2 14.33 -25.70 -4.15
C LYS A 2 13.59 -24.41 -4.53
N ILE A 3 13.53 -23.44 -3.62
CA ILE A 3 13.00 -22.12 -3.93
C ILE A 3 13.90 -21.50 -5.00
N ASN A 4 13.34 -21.26 -6.18
CA ASN A 4 14.09 -20.59 -7.24
C ASN A 4 14.29 -19.12 -6.81
N LYS A 5 15.52 -18.74 -6.43
CA LYS A 5 15.88 -17.42 -5.89
C LYS A 5 15.53 -16.25 -6.83
N ASN A 6 15.17 -16.51 -8.08
CA ASN A 6 14.82 -15.49 -9.07
C ASN A 6 13.39 -14.93 -8.90
N TYR A 7 12.50 -15.59 -8.17
CA TYR A 7 11.10 -15.18 -8.03
C TYR A 7 10.87 -13.97 -7.11
N TYR A 8 11.85 -13.65 -6.24
CA TYR A 8 11.72 -12.55 -5.28
C TYR A 8 12.64 -11.37 -5.60
N THR A 9 12.75 -11.03 -6.89
CA THR A 9 13.60 -9.93 -7.34
C THR A 9 12.77 -8.83 -8.01
N TYR A 10 13.25 -7.60 -7.98
CA TYR A 10 12.63 -6.50 -8.72
C TYR A 10 12.55 -6.77 -10.23
N ASN A 11 13.50 -7.52 -10.79
CA ASN A 11 13.46 -7.89 -12.21
C ASN A 11 12.32 -8.86 -12.51
N TYR A 12 12.08 -9.82 -11.62
CA TYR A 12 10.95 -10.73 -11.77
C TYR A 12 9.62 -9.98 -11.60
N PHE A 13 9.52 -9.09 -10.60
CA PHE A 13 8.37 -8.21 -10.44
C PHE A 13 8.08 -7.41 -11.72
N LYS A 14 9.09 -6.74 -12.29
CA LYS A 14 8.96 -6.02 -13.57
C LYS A 14 8.47 -6.91 -14.70
N SER A 15 8.94 -8.16 -14.79
CA SER A 15 8.50 -9.08 -15.84
C SER A 15 7.02 -9.44 -15.72
N ILE A 16 6.50 -9.59 -14.48
CA ILE A 16 5.07 -9.83 -14.24
C ILE A 16 4.24 -8.61 -14.67
N ILE A 17 4.67 -7.40 -14.26
CA ILE A 17 3.97 -6.17 -14.62
C ILE A 17 3.97 -5.96 -16.14
N ASN A 18 5.11 -6.16 -16.81
CA ASN A 18 5.18 -6.06 -18.27
C ASN A 18 4.25 -7.04 -18.96
N ALA A 19 4.22 -8.30 -18.52
CA ALA A 19 3.31 -9.31 -19.07
C ALA A 19 1.83 -8.89 -18.91
N ALA A 20 1.46 -8.26 -17.80
CA ALA A 20 0.12 -7.73 -17.61
C ALA A 20 -0.17 -6.57 -18.57
N LEU A 21 0.74 -5.61 -18.69
CA LEU A 21 0.60 -4.45 -19.60
C LEU A 21 0.51 -4.90 -21.07
N GLU A 22 1.33 -5.83 -21.51
CA GLU A 22 1.31 -6.43 -22.86
C GLU A 22 -0.02 -7.13 -23.18
N ASN A 23 -0.71 -7.61 -22.14
CA ASN A 23 -2.04 -8.22 -22.26
C ASN A 23 -3.20 -7.22 -22.00
N ASN A 24 -2.92 -5.91 -22.04
CA ASN A 24 -3.87 -4.82 -21.87
C ASN A 24 -4.55 -4.79 -20.49
N TRP A 25 -3.84 -5.18 -19.43
CA TRP A 25 -4.30 -4.93 -18.08
C TRP A 25 -3.99 -3.50 -17.67
N GLU A 26 -4.98 -2.81 -17.09
CA GLU A 26 -4.82 -1.47 -16.53
C GLU A 26 -4.55 -1.57 -15.03
N PHE A 27 -3.56 -0.83 -14.55
CA PHE A 27 -3.28 -0.72 -13.12
C PHE A 27 -3.96 0.52 -12.56
N LEU A 28 -4.95 0.31 -11.70
CA LEU A 28 -5.76 1.36 -11.10
C LEU A 28 -5.54 1.41 -9.58
N SER A 29 -5.68 2.60 -9.03
CA SER A 29 -5.91 2.77 -7.59
C SER A 29 -7.32 2.31 -7.21
N PHE A 30 -7.57 2.12 -5.90
CA PHE A 30 -8.91 1.82 -5.41
C PHE A 30 -9.92 2.92 -5.80
N ASN A 31 -9.55 4.21 -5.69
CA ASN A 31 -10.42 5.31 -6.07
C ASN A 31 -10.80 5.25 -7.56
N GLU A 32 -9.79 5.10 -8.42
CA GLU A 32 -10.04 5.02 -9.87
C GLU A 32 -10.89 3.79 -10.25
N TYR A 33 -10.71 2.69 -9.53
CA TYR A 33 -11.54 1.50 -9.75
C TYR A 33 -13.00 1.74 -9.36
N LEU A 34 -13.25 2.39 -8.22
CA LEU A 34 -14.62 2.71 -7.77
C LEU A 34 -15.33 3.67 -8.74
N ASP A 35 -14.58 4.58 -9.36
CA ASP A 35 -15.11 5.51 -10.35
C ASP A 35 -15.22 4.91 -11.77
N SER A 36 -14.56 3.76 -11.99
CA SER A 36 -14.53 3.11 -13.29
C SER A 36 -15.77 2.27 -13.53
N LYS A 37 -16.56 2.61 -14.56
CA LYS A 37 -17.66 1.77 -15.03
C LYS A 37 -17.19 0.90 -16.20
N ASN A 38 -17.46 -0.42 -16.12
CA ASN A 38 -17.30 -1.36 -17.24
C ASN A 38 -15.85 -1.68 -17.69
N LYS A 39 -14.86 -1.57 -16.83
CA LYS A 39 -13.49 -2.04 -17.14
C LYS A 39 -13.36 -3.55 -16.90
N THR A 40 -12.83 -4.28 -17.87
CA THR A 40 -12.78 -5.77 -17.85
C THR A 40 -11.41 -6.33 -17.48
N LYS A 41 -10.32 -5.59 -17.74
CA LYS A 41 -8.95 -6.02 -17.44
C LYS A 41 -8.29 -5.02 -16.49
N VAL A 42 -8.63 -5.12 -15.22
CA VAL A 42 -8.10 -4.24 -14.17
C VAL A 42 -7.29 -5.03 -13.17
N CYS A 43 -6.15 -4.50 -12.81
CA CYS A 43 -5.31 -4.93 -11.70
C CYS A 43 -5.26 -3.82 -10.66
N ILE A 44 -5.57 -4.16 -9.41
CA ILE A 44 -5.36 -3.28 -8.26
C ILE A 44 -4.14 -3.82 -7.51
N LEU A 45 -3.03 -3.12 -7.64
CA LEU A 45 -1.80 -3.49 -6.96
C LEU A 45 -1.81 -2.94 -5.54
N ARG A 46 -1.54 -3.79 -4.55
CA ARG A 46 -1.55 -3.47 -3.14
C ARG A 46 -0.23 -3.92 -2.50
N HIS A 47 0.35 -3.05 -1.69
CA HIS A 47 1.51 -3.34 -0.86
C HIS A 47 1.19 -3.04 0.61
N ASP A 48 1.27 -4.05 1.46
CA ASP A 48 1.21 -3.89 2.90
C ASP A 48 2.64 -3.77 3.42
N ILE A 49 2.94 -2.62 4.01
CA ILE A 49 4.30 -2.27 4.41
C ILE A 49 4.46 -2.55 5.90
N ASP A 50 4.93 -3.76 6.21
CA ASP A 50 5.09 -4.24 7.57
C ASP A 50 6.44 -3.84 8.18
N GLN A 51 7.53 -3.81 7.38
CA GLN A 51 8.89 -3.79 7.91
C GLN A 51 9.76 -2.65 7.35
N ASP A 52 9.83 -2.46 6.01
CA ASP A 52 10.87 -1.63 5.38
C ASP A 52 10.28 -0.52 4.48
N LEU A 53 10.33 0.71 5.01
CA LEU A 53 9.89 1.90 4.28
C LEU A 53 10.79 2.24 3.07
N ASN A 54 12.09 1.93 3.15
CA ASN A 54 13.02 2.21 2.04
C ASN A 54 12.79 1.24 0.88
N ALA A 55 12.48 -0.03 1.19
CA ALA A 55 12.07 -1.00 0.18
C ALA A 55 10.75 -0.55 -0.51
N ALA A 56 9.79 -0.04 0.27
CA ALA A 56 8.53 0.51 -0.27
C ALA A 56 8.81 1.70 -1.21
N LEU A 57 9.65 2.65 -0.79
CA LEU A 57 10.04 3.78 -1.63
C LEU A 57 10.75 3.34 -2.92
N LYS A 58 11.62 2.32 -2.84
CA LYS A 58 12.29 1.77 -4.02
C LYS A 58 11.29 1.11 -4.97
N MET A 59 10.34 0.34 -4.45
CA MET A 59 9.28 -0.27 -5.23
C MET A 59 8.43 0.80 -5.94
N SER A 60 8.02 1.84 -5.23
CA SER A 60 7.21 2.93 -5.80
C SER A 60 7.91 3.66 -6.97
N LYS A 61 9.24 3.80 -6.92
CA LYS A 61 10.03 4.38 -8.02
C LYS A 61 10.04 3.46 -9.25
N ILE A 62 10.12 2.15 -9.02
CA ILE A 62 10.06 1.14 -10.10
C ILE A 62 8.70 1.22 -10.78
N GLU A 63 7.63 1.17 -10.03
CA GLU A 63 6.26 1.22 -10.52
C GLU A 63 5.96 2.51 -11.28
N LYS A 64 6.40 3.66 -10.73
CA LYS A 64 6.34 4.94 -11.44
C LYS A 64 7.05 4.88 -12.79
N SER A 65 8.24 4.27 -12.85
CA SER A 65 9.01 4.15 -14.10
C SER A 65 8.33 3.26 -15.15
N MET A 66 7.42 2.39 -14.71
CA MET A 66 6.59 1.52 -15.55
C MET A 66 5.22 2.13 -15.89
N GLY A 67 4.93 3.34 -15.40
CA GLY A 67 3.68 4.05 -15.63
C GLY A 67 2.46 3.46 -14.91
N ILE A 68 2.68 2.65 -13.88
CA ILE A 68 1.60 2.00 -13.12
C ILE A 68 1.38 2.68 -11.78
N LYS A 69 0.16 2.52 -11.26
CA LYS A 69 -0.24 2.97 -9.93
C LYS A 69 -0.39 1.78 -8.98
N ALA A 70 -0.16 2.04 -7.70
CA ALA A 70 -0.33 1.06 -6.63
C ALA A 70 -0.90 1.73 -5.38
N ASN A 71 -1.34 0.91 -4.43
CA ASN A 71 -1.86 1.33 -3.14
C ASN A 71 -0.93 0.79 -2.05
N TYR A 72 -0.35 1.68 -1.25
CA TYR A 72 0.61 1.38 -0.20
C TYR A 72 -0.04 1.57 1.17
N PHE A 73 -0.07 0.53 1.99
CA PHE A 73 -0.68 0.57 3.31
C PHE A 73 0.40 0.53 4.40
N PHE A 74 0.32 1.48 5.34
CA PHE A 74 1.32 1.69 6.38
C PHE A 74 0.71 1.56 7.78
N MET A 75 1.44 0.93 8.70
CA MET A 75 1.05 0.85 10.10
C MET A 75 1.44 2.11 10.85
N ILE A 76 0.54 2.66 11.66
CA ILE A 76 0.90 3.68 12.66
C ILE A 76 1.70 3.01 13.78
N ARG A 77 1.33 1.80 14.15
CA ARG A 77 1.97 1.01 15.21
C ARG A 77 2.77 -0.15 14.63
N SER A 78 3.85 0.15 13.94
CA SER A 78 4.80 -0.86 13.50
C SER A 78 5.85 -1.13 14.59
N GLY A 79 6.30 -2.38 14.69
CA GLY A 79 7.47 -2.74 15.50
C GLY A 79 8.80 -2.46 14.80
N ASP A 80 8.78 -2.25 13.47
CA ASP A 80 9.97 -2.17 12.65
C ASP A 80 10.30 -0.74 12.19
N TYR A 81 9.33 0.19 12.25
CA TYR A 81 9.55 1.60 11.92
C TYR A 81 8.62 2.52 12.73
N ASN A 82 9.06 3.76 12.90
CA ASN A 82 8.22 4.81 13.47
C ASN A 82 7.67 5.72 12.37
N LEU A 83 6.39 5.59 12.06
CA LEU A 83 5.74 6.35 10.98
C LEU A 83 5.76 7.87 11.19
N LEU A 84 5.86 8.32 12.45
CA LEU A 84 5.83 9.74 12.82
C LEU A 84 7.18 10.45 12.72
N GLN A 85 8.28 9.72 12.51
CA GLN A 85 9.56 10.33 12.25
C GLN A 85 9.56 11.10 10.94
N LEU A 86 10.30 12.21 10.91
CA LEU A 86 10.38 13.08 9.73
C LEU A 86 10.81 12.32 8.47
N GLU A 87 11.78 11.41 8.61
CA GLU A 87 12.25 10.57 7.51
C GLU A 87 11.14 9.68 6.95
N SER A 88 10.41 8.99 7.82
CA SER A 88 9.27 8.15 7.44
C SER A 88 8.19 8.95 6.72
N LYS A 89 7.82 10.12 7.25
CA LYS A 89 6.86 11.03 6.61
C LYS A 89 7.33 11.48 5.22
N ASN A 90 8.62 11.76 5.05
CA ASN A 90 9.18 12.14 3.76
C ASN A 90 9.14 10.99 2.76
N ILE A 91 9.31 9.75 3.21
CA ILE A 91 9.15 8.55 2.38
C ILE A 91 7.71 8.43 1.88
N LEU A 92 6.72 8.52 2.77
CA LEU A 92 5.31 8.43 2.40
C LEU A 92 4.91 9.54 1.40
N ARG A 93 5.33 10.78 1.66
CA ARG A 93 5.12 11.90 0.73
C ARG A 93 5.79 11.67 -0.62
N SER A 94 6.94 11.01 -0.63
CA SER A 94 7.63 10.66 -1.88
C SER A 94 6.88 9.59 -2.67
N ILE A 95 6.28 8.61 -1.99
CA ILE A 95 5.43 7.59 -2.59
C ILE A 95 4.19 8.23 -3.21
N GLN A 96 3.53 9.17 -2.51
CA GLN A 96 2.43 9.95 -3.07
C GLN A 96 2.85 10.76 -4.31
N LYS A 97 4.00 11.43 -4.28
CA LYS A 97 4.58 12.17 -5.44
C LYS A 97 4.95 11.24 -6.60
N ASN A 98 5.11 9.95 -6.36
CA ASN A 98 5.28 8.94 -7.40
C ASN A 98 3.94 8.49 -8.01
N ASN A 99 2.83 9.16 -7.65
CA ASN A 99 1.47 8.89 -8.13
C ASN A 99 0.87 7.59 -7.59
N HIS A 100 1.26 7.20 -6.38
CA HIS A 100 0.66 6.07 -5.66
C HIS A 100 -0.25 6.57 -4.55
N HIS A 101 -1.24 5.76 -4.18
CA HIS A 101 -2.10 6.02 -3.04
C HIS A 101 -1.50 5.44 -1.77
N ILE A 102 -1.70 6.14 -0.65
CA ILE A 102 -1.33 5.65 0.68
C ILE A 102 -2.59 5.40 1.50
N GLY A 103 -2.53 4.36 2.33
CA GLY A 103 -3.63 3.94 3.19
C GLY A 103 -3.14 3.42 4.55
N LEU A 104 -4.07 3.23 5.45
CA LEU A 104 -3.80 2.69 6.78
C LEU A 104 -3.74 1.17 6.75
N HIS A 105 -2.62 0.58 7.17
CA HIS A 105 -2.52 -0.84 7.49
C HIS A 105 -2.82 -1.03 8.97
N PHE A 106 -4.08 -1.38 9.27
CA PHE A 106 -4.57 -1.41 10.63
C PHE A 106 -4.22 -2.72 11.33
N HIS A 107 -3.49 -2.60 12.43
CA HIS A 107 -3.16 -3.71 13.34
C HIS A 107 -3.87 -3.53 14.67
N PHE A 108 -4.51 -4.57 15.18
CA PHE A 108 -5.18 -4.58 16.47
C PHE A 108 -4.77 -5.80 17.31
N ASP A 109 -4.82 -5.63 18.64
CA ASP A 109 -4.63 -6.74 19.56
C ASP A 109 -5.89 -7.63 19.54
N LYS A 110 -5.73 -8.92 19.25
CA LYS A 110 -6.82 -9.91 19.24
C LYS A 110 -7.50 -10.10 20.61
N LYS A 111 -6.92 -9.57 21.69
CA LYS A 111 -7.54 -9.56 23.02
C LYS A 111 -8.61 -8.49 23.20
N LEU A 112 -8.65 -7.50 22.29
CA LEU A 112 -9.65 -6.44 22.34
C LEU A 112 -11.01 -6.95 21.89
N ASN A 113 -12.09 -6.44 22.50
CA ASN A 113 -13.44 -6.67 22.00
C ASN A 113 -13.72 -5.77 20.78
N ILE A 114 -14.77 -6.09 20.03
CA ILE A 114 -15.12 -5.40 18.79
C ILE A 114 -15.31 -3.88 18.95
N LYS A 115 -15.87 -3.43 20.07
CA LYS A 115 -16.06 -2.01 20.37
C LYS A 115 -14.71 -1.30 20.53
N GLN A 116 -13.77 -1.93 21.22
CA GLN A 116 -12.42 -1.40 21.41
C GLN A 116 -11.66 -1.36 20.08
N ILE A 117 -11.78 -2.40 19.26
CA ILE A 117 -11.18 -2.46 17.91
C ILE A 117 -11.72 -1.32 17.03
N ASN A 118 -13.04 -1.12 17.01
CA ASN A 118 -13.67 -0.06 16.23
C ASN A 118 -13.22 1.33 16.69
N ASN A 119 -13.20 1.58 18.00
CA ASN A 119 -12.71 2.86 18.53
C ASN A 119 -11.23 3.11 18.15
N GLN A 120 -10.39 2.09 18.22
CA GLN A 120 -8.99 2.18 17.82
C GLN A 120 -8.86 2.46 16.33
N LEU A 121 -9.63 1.78 15.49
CA LEU A 121 -9.64 1.99 14.05
C LEU A 121 -10.05 3.43 13.69
N GLU A 122 -11.12 3.93 14.28
CA GLU A 122 -11.59 5.31 14.04
C GLU A 122 -10.54 6.35 14.40
N LEU A 123 -9.88 6.19 15.57
CA LEU A 123 -8.81 7.09 16.00
C LEU A 123 -7.61 7.05 15.06
N GLU A 124 -7.14 5.87 14.69
CA GLU A 124 -5.99 5.72 13.79
C GLU A 124 -6.31 6.18 12.37
N TYR A 125 -7.51 5.89 11.88
CA TYR A 125 -7.97 6.35 10.56
C TYR A 125 -8.00 7.87 10.48
N LYS A 126 -8.62 8.52 11.47
CA LYS A 126 -8.66 9.99 11.53
C LYS A 126 -7.27 10.58 11.62
N PHE A 127 -6.43 10.07 12.53
CA PHE A 127 -5.06 10.52 12.69
C PHE A 127 -4.25 10.38 11.39
N PHE A 128 -4.35 9.23 10.71
CA PHE A 128 -3.63 8.98 9.46
C PHE A 128 -4.06 9.96 8.34
N LYS A 129 -5.36 10.20 8.23
CA LYS A 129 -5.90 11.18 7.28
C LYS A 129 -5.36 12.59 7.53
N ASP A 130 -5.43 13.03 8.77
CA ASP A 130 -5.04 14.39 9.17
C ASP A 130 -3.52 14.58 8.99
N GLU A 131 -2.70 13.62 9.42
CA GLU A 131 -1.24 13.69 9.34
C GLU A 131 -0.72 13.75 7.90
N PHE A 132 -1.34 13.02 6.98
CA PHE A 132 -0.92 12.94 5.58
C PHE A 132 -1.78 13.77 4.63
N SER A 133 -2.70 14.60 5.16
CA SER A 133 -3.58 15.51 4.40
C SER A 133 -4.37 14.77 3.31
N LEU A 134 -5.00 13.66 3.67
CA LEU A 134 -5.76 12.83 2.75
C LEU A 134 -7.26 13.18 2.79
N GLU A 135 -7.86 13.42 1.63
CA GLU A 135 -9.32 13.57 1.54
C GLU A 135 -10.02 12.25 1.84
N ASN A 136 -9.58 11.18 1.17
CA ASN A 136 -10.04 9.82 1.37
C ASN A 136 -8.85 8.86 1.46
N THR A 137 -8.98 7.83 2.27
CA THR A 137 -8.01 6.76 2.36
C THR A 137 -8.70 5.42 2.60
N PHE A 138 -8.01 4.34 2.29
CA PHE A 138 -8.49 2.99 2.52
C PHE A 138 -7.80 2.38 3.74
N VAL A 139 -8.45 1.37 4.29
CA VAL A 139 -7.90 0.58 5.39
C VAL A 139 -7.67 -0.85 4.90
N SER A 140 -6.51 -1.38 5.21
CA SER A 140 -6.15 -2.79 5.07
C SER A 140 -5.95 -3.39 6.45
N LEU A 141 -6.51 -4.55 6.71
CA LEU A 141 -6.30 -5.25 7.99
C LEU A 141 -4.99 -6.04 7.94
N HIS A 142 -4.15 -5.84 8.97
CA HIS A 142 -3.00 -6.70 9.21
C HIS A 142 -3.46 -8.00 9.85
N GLN A 143 -3.13 -9.14 9.24
CA GLN A 143 -3.54 -10.48 9.70
C GLN A 143 -5.05 -10.58 9.95
N PRO A 144 -5.89 -10.51 8.91
CA PRO A 144 -7.34 -10.67 9.07
C PRO A 144 -7.66 -12.01 9.74
N LEU A 145 -8.75 -12.03 10.51
CA LEU A 145 -9.21 -13.16 11.33
C LEU A 145 -9.49 -14.40 10.48
#